data_548443ce43608515432bace173cefd0a
#
_entry.id   548443ce43608515432bace173cefd0a
#
_cell.length_a   1.000
_cell.length_b   1.000
_cell.length_c   1.000
_cell.angle_alpha   90.00
_cell.angle_beta   90.00
_cell.angle_gamma   90.00
#
_symmetry.space_group_name_H-M   'P 1'
#
loop_
_entity.id
_entity.type
_entity.pdbx_description
1 polymer ?
#
loop_
_entity_poly.entity_id
_entity_poly.type
_entity_poly.pdbx_seq_one_letter_code
_entity_poly.pdbx_strand_id
1 'polypeptide(L)'
;MRRILYFLSPILLLSSCTNVSEDDLIESTPLPTFVTYEANVKTIIDNNCIGCHANPPVNGAPISLVTYIDVRNAVENSSLIERISTQDLGFVMPFGGPRLPQNLIDIVVQWELDGLLEQ
;
A
#
# COMPACT_ATOMS: atom_id res chain seq x y z
N MET A 1 66.74 -27.91 -25.17
CA MET A 1 66.16 -26.92 -24.24
C MET A 1 64.76 -26.54 -24.73
N ARG A 2 63.79 -27.14 -24.13
CA ARG A 2 62.36 -27.04 -24.61
C ARG A 2 61.63 -26.15 -23.63
N ARG A 3 61.31 -24.90 -24.06
CA ARG A 3 60.56 -23.91 -23.25
C ARG A 3 59.05 -24.19 -23.37
N ILE A 4 58.42 -24.61 -22.27
CA ILE A 4 56.97 -24.78 -22.15
C ILE A 4 56.39 -23.43 -21.78
N LEU A 5 55.58 -22.84 -22.68
CA LEU A 5 54.81 -21.65 -22.42
C LEU A 5 53.48 -22.06 -21.77
N TYR A 6 53.30 -21.70 -20.49
CA TYR A 6 52.01 -21.83 -19.81
C TYR A 6 51.13 -20.64 -20.20
N PHE A 7 50.09 -20.90 -20.97
CA PHE A 7 48.99 -19.93 -21.18
C PHE A 7 48.11 -19.90 -19.95
N LEU A 8 48.22 -18.83 -19.18
CA LEU A 8 47.33 -18.52 -18.08
C LEU A 8 46.04 -17.92 -18.67
N SER A 9 44.98 -18.71 -18.78
CA SER A 9 43.66 -18.24 -19.19
C SER A 9 42.94 -17.58 -17.99
N PRO A 10 42.55 -16.27 -18.06
CA PRO A 10 41.78 -15.68 -16.99
C PRO A 10 40.32 -16.16 -17.09
N ILE A 11 39.87 -16.90 -16.09
CA ILE A 11 38.46 -17.25 -15.91
C ILE A 11 37.71 -15.98 -15.49
N LEU A 12 36.93 -15.42 -16.41
CA LEU A 12 36.06 -14.30 -16.16
C LEU A 12 34.82 -14.82 -15.40
N LEU A 13 34.77 -14.61 -14.08
CA LEU A 13 33.58 -14.86 -13.26
C LEU A 13 32.53 -13.78 -13.57
N LEU A 14 31.55 -14.13 -14.39
CA LEU A 14 30.34 -13.29 -14.60
C LEU A 14 29.47 -13.42 -13.34
N SER A 15 29.55 -12.42 -12.46
CA SER A 15 28.57 -12.23 -11.39
C SER A 15 27.24 -11.86 -12.03
N SER A 16 26.36 -12.83 -12.20
CA SER A 16 24.97 -12.59 -12.58
C SER A 16 24.27 -11.96 -11.39
N CYS A 17 24.00 -10.64 -11.45
CA CYS A 17 23.03 -10.01 -10.58
C CYS A 17 21.66 -10.52 -11.01
N THR A 18 21.05 -11.37 -10.20
CA THR A 18 19.65 -11.67 -10.33
C THR A 18 18.88 -10.42 -9.93
N ASN A 19 18.24 -9.76 -10.91
CA ASN A 19 17.25 -8.74 -10.63
C ASN A 19 16.06 -9.43 -9.98
N VAL A 20 15.98 -9.32 -8.65
CA VAL A 20 14.73 -9.62 -7.94
C VAL A 20 13.77 -8.53 -8.35
N SER A 21 12.70 -8.88 -9.04
CA SER A 21 11.62 -7.95 -9.37
C SER A 21 10.99 -7.44 -8.07
N GLU A 22 10.64 -6.16 -8.01
CA GLU A 22 9.91 -5.60 -6.86
C GLU A 22 8.58 -6.34 -6.62
N ASP A 23 8.03 -6.95 -7.66
CA ASP A 23 6.83 -7.79 -7.58
C ASP A 23 7.03 -9.06 -6.74
N ASP A 24 8.27 -9.59 -6.65
CA ASP A 24 8.59 -10.75 -5.80
C ASP A 24 8.72 -10.38 -4.31
N LEU A 25 8.80 -9.09 -3.98
CA LEU A 25 8.85 -8.58 -2.60
C LEU A 25 7.47 -8.25 -2.04
N ILE A 26 6.45 -8.23 -2.88
CA ILE A 26 5.06 -8.14 -2.43
C ILE A 26 4.64 -9.56 -2.05
N GLU A 27 4.92 -9.95 -0.80
CA GLU A 27 4.25 -11.12 -0.24
C GLU A 27 2.76 -10.87 -0.39
N SER A 28 2.11 -11.63 -1.27
CA SER A 28 0.66 -11.67 -1.39
C SER A 28 0.11 -12.36 -0.13
N THR A 29 0.08 -11.61 0.97
CA THR A 29 -0.61 -12.08 2.19
C THR A 29 -2.06 -12.31 1.79
N PRO A 30 -2.59 -13.53 1.87
CA PRO A 30 -3.99 -13.78 1.55
C PRO A 30 -4.86 -12.83 2.38
N LEU A 31 -5.85 -12.21 1.74
CA LEU A 31 -6.82 -11.41 2.46
C LEU A 31 -7.54 -12.30 3.50
N PRO A 32 -7.83 -11.78 4.71
CA PRO A 32 -8.61 -12.51 5.68
C PRO A 32 -9.98 -12.90 5.09
N THR A 33 -10.58 -13.97 5.59
CA THR A 33 -11.87 -14.49 5.10
C THR A 33 -12.98 -13.43 5.22
N PHE A 34 -12.90 -12.58 6.23
CA PHE A 34 -13.73 -11.40 6.41
C PHE A 34 -12.86 -10.23 6.87
N VAL A 35 -13.05 -9.08 6.24
CA VAL A 35 -12.39 -7.83 6.63
C VAL A 35 -13.36 -7.01 7.47
N THR A 36 -12.91 -6.60 8.65
CA THR A 36 -13.68 -5.70 9.51
C THR A 36 -12.91 -4.41 9.79
N TYR A 37 -13.63 -3.39 10.23
CA TYR A 37 -13.01 -2.11 10.55
C TYR A 37 -11.98 -2.24 11.67
N GLU A 38 -12.40 -2.76 12.82
CA GLU A 38 -11.54 -2.84 14.01
C GLU A 38 -10.31 -3.74 13.81
N ALA A 39 -10.47 -4.88 13.13
CA ALA A 39 -9.37 -5.82 12.95
C ALA A 39 -8.38 -5.40 11.85
N ASN A 40 -8.85 -4.73 10.79
CA ASN A 40 -8.07 -4.56 9.57
C ASN A 40 -7.94 -3.10 9.12
N VAL A 41 -9.09 -2.40 8.96
CA VAL A 41 -9.11 -1.09 8.31
C VAL A 41 -8.64 0.02 9.23
N LYS A 42 -8.99 -0.03 10.51
CA LYS A 42 -8.66 0.99 11.50
C LYS A 42 -7.17 1.33 11.53
N THR A 43 -6.31 0.34 11.55
CA THR A 43 -4.85 0.55 11.56
C THR A 43 -4.36 1.26 10.29
N ILE A 44 -4.98 0.98 9.14
CA ILE A 44 -4.64 1.66 7.88
C ILE A 44 -5.01 3.14 7.98
N ILE A 45 -6.21 3.44 8.47
CA ILE A 45 -6.70 4.82 8.63
C ILE A 45 -5.87 5.58 9.65
N ASP A 46 -5.60 4.98 10.81
CA ASP A 46 -4.82 5.60 11.89
C ASP A 46 -3.42 5.99 11.43
N ASN A 47 -2.77 5.15 10.64
CA ASN A 47 -1.40 5.38 10.19
C ASN A 47 -1.29 6.34 8.99
N ASN A 48 -2.32 6.47 8.17
CA ASN A 48 -2.20 7.17 6.89
C ASN A 48 -3.14 8.39 6.74
N CYS A 49 -4.20 8.49 7.54
CA CYS A 49 -5.29 9.45 7.29
C CYS A 49 -5.48 10.45 8.42
N ILE A 50 -5.48 10.01 9.69
CA ILE A 50 -5.87 10.85 10.83
C ILE A 50 -4.92 12.02 11.10
N GLY A 51 -3.72 12.03 10.53
CA GLY A 51 -2.81 13.18 10.59
C GLY A 51 -3.41 14.47 10.03
N CYS A 52 -4.34 14.35 9.06
CA CYS A 52 -5.12 15.47 8.51
C CYS A 52 -6.61 15.34 8.83
N HIS A 53 -7.16 14.13 8.75
CA HIS A 53 -8.57 13.82 8.98
C HIS A 53 -8.88 13.53 10.47
N ALA A 54 -8.26 14.30 11.37
CA ALA A 54 -8.52 14.28 12.81
C ALA A 54 -9.92 14.82 13.15
N ASN A 55 -10.26 14.88 14.44
CA ASN A 55 -11.48 15.55 14.90
C ASN A 55 -11.12 16.66 15.93
N PRO A 56 -11.22 17.96 15.57
CA PRO A 56 -11.61 18.49 14.24
C PRO A 56 -10.53 18.22 13.17
N PRO A 57 -10.91 18.16 11.87
CA PRO A 57 -9.95 18.02 10.78
C PRO A 57 -8.99 19.20 10.69
N VAL A 58 -7.76 18.94 10.23
CA VAL A 58 -6.68 19.92 10.09
C VAL A 58 -6.13 19.95 8.65
N ASN A 59 -5.21 20.87 8.37
CA ASN A 59 -4.52 20.96 7.07
C ASN A 59 -5.45 21.03 5.85
N GLY A 60 -6.67 21.56 6.00
CA GLY A 60 -7.64 21.69 4.93
C GLY A 60 -8.43 20.43 4.62
N ALA A 61 -8.30 19.37 5.41
CA ALA A 61 -9.14 18.18 5.25
C ALA A 61 -10.62 18.51 5.54
N PRO A 62 -11.55 18.10 4.66
CA PRO A 62 -12.95 18.51 4.80
C PRO A 62 -13.77 17.63 5.75
N ILE A 63 -13.29 16.44 6.07
CA ILE A 63 -13.99 15.43 6.90
C ILE A 63 -13.07 14.82 7.93
N SER A 64 -13.64 14.36 9.06
CA SER A 64 -12.99 13.48 10.02
C SER A 64 -13.00 12.03 9.53
N LEU A 65 -11.99 11.23 9.93
CA LEU A 65 -11.91 9.77 9.71
C LEU A 65 -11.53 9.05 11.00
N VAL A 66 -11.88 9.60 12.16
CA VAL A 66 -11.44 9.08 13.48
C VAL A 66 -12.28 7.89 13.92
N THR A 67 -13.55 7.82 13.53
CA THR A 67 -14.46 6.77 13.97
C THR A 67 -14.83 5.83 12.83
N TYR A 68 -15.28 4.60 13.19
CA TYR A 68 -15.86 3.67 12.22
C TYR A 68 -16.92 4.33 11.33
N ILE A 69 -17.86 5.09 11.94
CA ILE A 69 -18.93 5.77 11.21
C ILE A 69 -18.39 6.79 10.23
N ASP A 70 -17.36 7.57 10.61
CA ASP A 70 -16.73 8.53 9.70
C ASP A 70 -16.14 7.84 8.47
N VAL A 71 -15.39 6.75 8.69
CA VAL A 71 -14.72 6.01 7.61
C VAL A 71 -15.73 5.31 6.72
N ARG A 72 -16.74 4.67 7.29
CA ARG A 72 -17.85 4.08 6.54
C ARG A 72 -18.55 5.11 5.66
N ASN A 73 -18.93 6.27 6.21
CA ASN A 73 -19.53 7.35 5.45
C ASN A 73 -18.59 7.86 4.33
N ALA A 74 -17.29 7.87 4.56
CA ALA A 74 -16.32 8.29 3.55
C ALA A 74 -16.24 7.32 2.38
N VAL A 75 -16.35 6.01 2.63
CA VAL A 75 -16.46 4.99 1.57
C VAL A 75 -17.76 5.16 0.80
N GLU A 76 -18.90 5.24 1.50
CA GLU A 76 -20.23 5.29 0.90
C GLU A 76 -20.52 6.61 0.15
N ASN A 77 -19.97 7.76 0.60
CA ASN A 77 -20.43 9.07 0.15
C ASN A 77 -19.31 10.06 -0.24
N SER A 78 -18.05 9.74 -0.05
CA SER A 78 -16.95 10.69 -0.24
C SER A 78 -15.78 10.13 -1.08
N SER A 79 -16.02 9.08 -1.86
CA SER A 79 -15.06 8.46 -2.79
C SER A 79 -13.74 8.06 -2.12
N LEU A 80 -13.76 7.59 -0.86
CA LEU A 80 -12.53 7.23 -0.14
C LEU A 80 -11.70 6.22 -0.93
N ILE A 81 -12.30 5.14 -1.43
CA ILE A 81 -11.60 4.09 -2.18
C ILE A 81 -10.99 4.64 -3.48
N GLU A 82 -11.75 5.44 -4.22
CA GLU A 82 -11.24 6.06 -5.44
C GLU A 82 -10.02 6.96 -5.14
N ARG A 83 -10.09 7.77 -4.07
CA ARG A 83 -8.99 8.65 -3.66
C ARG A 83 -7.73 7.92 -3.26
N ILE A 84 -7.82 6.80 -2.54
CA ILE A 84 -6.63 6.03 -2.15
C ILE A 84 -6.08 5.19 -3.30
N SER A 85 -6.86 4.95 -4.36
CA SER A 85 -6.52 4.07 -5.49
C SER A 85 -5.98 4.81 -6.72
N THR A 86 -6.29 6.10 -6.87
CA THR A 86 -5.93 6.88 -8.06
C THR A 86 -4.44 7.18 -8.15
N GLN A 87 -3.96 7.44 -9.37
CA GLN A 87 -2.63 7.97 -9.67
C GLN A 87 -2.65 9.49 -9.92
N ASP A 88 -3.83 10.11 -9.94
CA ASP A 88 -3.97 11.56 -10.14
C ASP A 88 -3.53 12.31 -8.88
N LEU A 89 -2.42 13.03 -8.96
CA LEU A 89 -1.84 13.79 -7.84
C LEU A 89 -2.75 14.91 -7.33
N GLY A 90 -3.70 15.38 -8.13
CA GLY A 90 -4.70 16.36 -7.70
C GLY A 90 -5.86 15.75 -6.90
N PHE A 91 -6.00 14.42 -6.91
CA PHE A 91 -7.12 13.71 -6.31
C PHE A 91 -6.70 12.65 -5.30
N VAL A 92 -5.47 12.15 -5.39
CA VAL A 92 -4.96 11.07 -4.53
C VAL A 92 -4.93 11.45 -3.06
N MET A 93 -5.22 10.47 -2.21
CA MET A 93 -4.98 10.52 -0.76
C MET A 93 -4.02 9.40 -0.34
N PRO A 94 -3.08 9.69 0.58
CA PRO A 94 -2.80 10.98 1.23
C PRO A 94 -2.47 12.10 0.23
N PHE A 95 -2.91 13.32 0.52
CA PHE A 95 -2.74 14.44 -0.41
C PHE A 95 -1.27 14.73 -0.70
N GLY A 96 -0.94 14.84 -2.00
CA GLY A 96 0.44 14.96 -2.46
C GLY A 96 1.20 13.64 -2.56
N GLY A 97 0.56 12.51 -2.27
CA GLY A 97 1.14 11.17 -2.41
C GLY A 97 2.29 10.83 -1.44
N PRO A 98 2.88 9.67 -1.55
CA PRO A 98 2.55 8.63 -2.53
C PRO A 98 1.18 7.97 -2.27
N ARG A 99 0.60 7.36 -3.32
CA ARG A 99 -0.56 6.46 -3.22
C ARG A 99 -0.28 5.36 -2.21
N LEU A 100 -1.30 4.87 -1.52
CA LEU A 100 -1.15 3.72 -0.63
C LEU A 100 -0.64 2.48 -1.38
N PRO A 101 0.14 1.61 -0.71
CA PRO A 101 0.47 0.29 -1.22
C PRO A 101 -0.78 -0.51 -1.60
N GLN A 102 -0.70 -1.28 -2.69
CA GLN A 102 -1.86 -1.98 -3.24
C GLN A 102 -2.51 -2.94 -2.22
N ASN A 103 -1.72 -3.66 -1.45
CA ASN A 103 -2.22 -4.56 -0.41
C ASN A 103 -3.08 -3.86 0.66
N LEU A 104 -2.78 -2.61 1.01
CA LEU A 104 -3.62 -1.83 1.94
C LEU A 104 -4.92 -1.37 1.28
N ILE A 105 -4.86 -1.01 0.00
CA ILE A 105 -6.05 -0.65 -0.78
C ILE A 105 -6.97 -1.87 -0.90
N ASP A 106 -6.41 -3.04 -1.21
CA ASP A 106 -7.16 -4.28 -1.35
C ASP A 106 -7.92 -4.66 -0.07
N ILE A 107 -7.35 -4.39 1.10
CA ILE A 107 -8.03 -4.57 2.39
C ILE A 107 -9.25 -3.65 2.49
N VAL A 108 -9.12 -2.37 2.15
CA VAL A 108 -10.24 -1.42 2.23
C VAL A 108 -11.34 -1.76 1.21
N VAL A 109 -10.95 -2.18 0.01
CA VAL A 109 -11.89 -2.66 -1.02
C VAL A 109 -12.61 -3.91 -0.55
N GLN A 110 -11.88 -4.87 0.03
CA GLN A 110 -12.50 -6.09 0.55
C GLN A 110 -13.47 -5.78 1.68
N TRP A 111 -13.15 -4.82 2.56
CA TRP A 111 -14.04 -4.36 3.61
C TRP A 111 -15.37 -3.81 3.06
N GLU A 112 -15.33 -3.05 1.97
CA GLU A 112 -16.55 -2.59 1.29
C GLU A 112 -17.36 -3.78 0.77
N LEU A 113 -16.70 -4.75 0.10
CA LEU A 113 -17.35 -5.96 -0.43
C LEU A 113 -17.96 -6.85 0.67
N ASP A 114 -17.34 -6.89 1.85
CA ASP A 114 -17.83 -7.63 3.02
C ASP A 114 -18.96 -6.89 3.76
N GLY A 115 -19.39 -5.73 3.28
CA GLY A 115 -20.54 -4.97 3.79
C GLY A 115 -20.19 -3.96 4.88
N LEU A 116 -18.94 -3.50 4.92
CA LEU A 116 -18.49 -2.43 5.84
C LEU A 116 -18.70 -2.81 7.32
N LEU A 117 -18.38 -4.04 7.68
CA LEU A 117 -18.57 -4.55 9.04
C LEU A 117 -17.66 -3.83 10.05
N GLU A 118 -18.18 -3.53 11.24
CA GLU A 118 -17.39 -2.89 12.30
C GLU A 118 -16.47 -3.91 13.00
N GLN A 119 -17.01 -5.09 13.36
CA GLN A 119 -16.34 -6.19 14.07
C GLN A 119 -16.56 -7.54 13.38
#